data_e2ca7ef0f1b5adf1b092cc8d08e6f345
#
_entry.id   e2ca7ef0f1b5adf1b092cc8d08e6f345
#
_cell.length_a   1.000
_cell.length_b   1.000
_cell.length_c   1.000
_cell.angle_alpha   90.00
_cell.angle_beta   90.00
_cell.angle_gamma   90.00
#
_symmetry.space_group_name_H-M   'P 1'
#
loop_
_entity.id
_entity.type
_entity.pdbx_description
1 polymer ?
#
loop_
_entity_poly.entity_id
_entity_poly.type
_entity_poly.pdbx_seq_one_letter_code
_entity_poly.pdbx_strand_id
1 'polypeptide(L)'
;MPHFIAECTDNIREQADLPGLFAKVNEALAATGIFPIGGIRSRAHWLDTWQMADGKHDYAFVHMTLKIGAGRSLESRDEVGEMLFALIKTHFAALMASRYLALSFELD
;
A
#
# COMPACT_ATOMS: atom_id res chain seq x y z
N MET A 1 -0.72 -12.30 -12.05
CA MET A 1 -0.24 -10.90 -12.07
C MET A 1 -0.71 -10.17 -10.83
N PRO A 2 0.16 -9.91 -9.87
CA PRO A 2 -0.25 -9.13 -8.71
C PRO A 2 -0.36 -7.64 -9.06
N HIS A 3 -1.40 -7.00 -8.54
CA HIS A 3 -1.65 -5.58 -8.68
C HIS A 3 -1.68 -4.94 -7.30
N PHE A 4 -0.73 -4.06 -7.03
CA PHE A 4 -0.70 -3.28 -5.79
C PHE A 4 -1.21 -1.87 -6.10
N ILE A 5 -2.32 -1.51 -5.48
CA ILE A 5 -3.01 -0.25 -5.77
C ILE A 5 -3.10 0.57 -4.50
N ALA A 6 -2.63 1.81 -4.53
CA ALA A 6 -2.71 2.72 -3.41
C ALA A 6 -3.63 3.89 -3.75
N GLU A 7 -4.63 4.12 -2.91
CA GLU A 7 -5.47 5.32 -2.99
C GLU A 7 -5.05 6.25 -1.86
N CYS A 8 -4.59 7.44 -2.22
CA CYS A 8 -4.00 8.37 -1.26
C CYS A 8 -4.65 9.73 -1.36
N THR A 9 -4.92 10.35 -0.20
CA THR A 9 -5.30 11.77 -0.18
C THR A 9 -4.14 12.59 -0.71
N ASP A 10 -4.41 13.57 -1.59
CA ASP A 10 -3.34 14.27 -2.31
C ASP A 10 -2.56 15.27 -1.45
N ASN A 11 -3.03 15.53 -0.23
CA ASN A 11 -2.35 16.41 0.72
C ASN A 11 -1.03 15.82 1.28
N ILE A 12 -0.72 14.57 0.97
CA ILE A 12 0.57 13.94 1.34
C ILE A 12 1.40 13.58 0.12
N ARG A 13 1.09 14.15 -1.02
CA ARG A 13 1.73 13.76 -2.29
C ARG A 13 3.25 13.88 -2.26
N GLU A 14 3.80 14.91 -1.64
CA GLU A 14 5.23 15.12 -1.57
C GLU A 14 5.92 14.23 -0.52
N GLN A 15 5.24 13.96 0.60
CA GLN A 15 5.84 13.22 1.71
C GLN A 15 5.69 11.72 1.61
N ALA A 16 4.71 11.23 0.84
CA ALA A 16 4.38 9.81 0.81
C ALA A 16 5.46 8.95 0.16
N ASP A 17 6.21 9.50 -0.77
CA ASP A 17 7.25 8.77 -1.53
C ASP A 17 6.73 7.44 -2.07
N LEU A 18 5.67 7.49 -2.86
CA LEU A 18 5.09 6.27 -3.42
C LEU A 18 6.04 5.55 -4.39
N PRO A 19 6.85 6.23 -5.19
CA PRO A 19 7.84 5.50 -5.99
C PRO A 19 8.77 4.64 -5.14
N GLY A 20 9.21 5.15 -3.98
CA GLY A 20 10.02 4.38 -3.04
C GLY A 20 9.27 3.19 -2.45
N LEU A 21 8.00 3.39 -2.08
CA LEU A 21 7.14 2.31 -1.61
C LEU A 21 6.97 1.22 -2.66
N PHE A 22 6.67 1.63 -3.89
CA PHE A 22 6.43 0.67 -4.98
C PHE A 22 7.68 -0.15 -5.31
N ALA A 23 8.85 0.47 -5.28
CA ALA A 23 10.10 -0.25 -5.49
C ALA A 23 10.29 -1.34 -4.44
N LYS A 24 10.03 -1.03 -3.18
CA LYS A 24 10.13 -1.99 -2.07
C LYS A 24 9.09 -3.10 -2.17
N VAL A 25 7.85 -2.73 -2.51
CA VAL A 25 6.76 -3.70 -2.66
C VAL A 25 7.07 -4.69 -3.79
N ASN A 26 7.45 -4.18 -4.95
CA ASN A 26 7.75 -5.02 -6.10
C ASN A 26 8.94 -5.96 -5.82
N GLU A 27 9.98 -5.44 -5.18
CA GLU A 27 11.13 -6.25 -4.80
C GLU A 27 10.74 -7.33 -3.80
N ALA A 28 9.97 -6.99 -2.79
CA ALA A 28 9.52 -7.94 -1.77
C ALA A 28 8.63 -9.05 -2.36
N LEU A 29 7.72 -8.68 -3.25
CA LEU A 29 6.86 -9.66 -3.93
C LEU A 29 7.67 -10.60 -4.82
N ALA A 30 8.63 -10.06 -5.58
CA ALA A 30 9.50 -10.87 -6.41
C ALA A 30 10.36 -11.83 -5.58
N ALA A 31 10.82 -11.37 -4.41
CA ALA A 31 11.66 -12.16 -3.51
C ALA A 31 10.94 -13.38 -2.93
N THR A 32 9.61 -13.40 -2.91
CA THR A 32 8.85 -14.58 -2.46
C THR A 32 9.04 -15.79 -3.37
N GLY A 33 9.45 -15.55 -4.62
CA GLY A 33 9.62 -16.61 -5.62
C GLY A 33 8.34 -17.06 -6.29
N ILE A 34 7.17 -16.57 -5.86
CA ILE A 34 5.89 -16.98 -6.44
C ILE A 34 5.30 -15.94 -7.41
N PHE A 35 5.91 -14.76 -7.52
CA PHE A 35 5.48 -13.73 -8.45
C PHE A 35 6.64 -13.31 -9.35
N PRO A 36 6.59 -13.61 -10.64
CA PRO A 36 7.60 -13.11 -11.59
C PRO A 36 7.60 -11.57 -11.59
N ILE A 37 8.79 -10.97 -11.53
CA ILE A 37 8.92 -9.50 -11.44
C ILE A 37 8.20 -8.78 -12.58
N GLY A 38 8.24 -9.34 -13.77
CA GLY A 38 7.58 -8.73 -14.94
C GLY A 38 6.06 -8.68 -14.87
N GLY A 39 5.46 -9.44 -13.95
CA GLY A 39 4.01 -9.45 -13.77
C GLY A 39 3.51 -8.51 -12.68
N ILE A 40 4.40 -7.92 -11.88
CA ILE A 40 4.01 -7.10 -10.74
C ILE A 40 3.70 -5.67 -11.20
N ARG A 41 2.52 -5.19 -10.83
CA ARG A 41 2.03 -3.86 -11.22
C ARG A 41 1.67 -3.08 -9.98
N SER A 42 2.38 -1.98 -9.72
CA SER A 42 2.08 -1.06 -8.61
C SER A 42 1.71 0.30 -9.16
N ARG A 43 0.67 0.89 -8.61
CA ARG A 43 0.18 2.21 -9.04
C ARG A 43 -0.60 2.91 -7.95
N ALA A 44 -0.79 4.22 -8.13
CA ALA A 44 -1.50 5.04 -7.17
C ALA A 44 -2.60 5.84 -7.85
N HIS A 45 -3.65 6.09 -7.07
CA HIS A 45 -4.66 7.09 -7.38
C HIS A 45 -4.58 8.18 -6.31
N TRP A 46 -4.29 9.40 -6.73
CA TRP A 46 -4.29 10.56 -5.83
C TRP A 46 -5.69 11.14 -5.80
N LEU A 47 -6.26 11.21 -4.60
CA LEU A 47 -7.61 11.70 -4.42
C LEU A 47 -7.56 13.19 -4.16
N ASP A 48 -8.31 13.95 -4.94
CA ASP A 48 -8.45 15.41 -4.76
C ASP A 48 -9.77 15.75 -4.07
N THR A 49 -10.69 14.82 -3.98
CA THR A 49 -11.99 15.00 -3.35
C THR A 49 -12.23 13.86 -2.36
N TRP A 50 -12.17 14.18 -1.08
CA TRP A 50 -12.43 13.20 -0.04
C TRP A 50 -12.97 13.88 1.21
N GLN A 51 -13.54 13.09 2.09
CA GLN A 51 -13.82 13.51 3.46
C GLN A 51 -13.48 12.38 4.40
N MET A 52 -12.66 12.67 5.41
CA MET A 52 -12.29 11.71 6.44
C MET A 52 -12.91 12.16 7.75
N ALA A 53 -13.70 11.28 8.38
CA ALA A 53 -14.40 11.55 9.63
C ALA A 53 -15.27 12.82 9.51
N ASP A 54 -15.09 13.79 10.39
CA ASP A 54 -15.85 15.05 10.39
C ASP A 54 -15.26 16.14 9.49
N GLY A 55 -14.10 15.88 8.90
CA GLY A 55 -13.44 16.84 8.00
C GLY A 55 -12.84 18.04 8.70
N LYS A 56 -12.72 18.04 10.02
CA LYS A 56 -12.33 19.23 10.80
C LYS A 56 -10.84 19.38 11.05
N HIS A 57 -10.04 18.38 10.68
CA HIS A 57 -8.59 18.40 10.87
C HIS A 57 -7.88 18.08 9.56
N ASP A 58 -6.57 18.29 9.54
CA ASP A 58 -5.74 17.96 8.38
C ASP A 58 -5.47 16.45 8.36
N TYR A 59 -6.50 15.71 8.03
CA TYR A 59 -6.45 14.25 7.95
C TYR A 59 -5.84 13.80 6.64
N ALA A 60 -5.25 12.61 6.66
CA ALA A 60 -4.80 11.92 5.46
C ALA A 60 -5.03 10.41 5.61
N PHE A 61 -5.23 9.73 4.50
CA PHE A 61 -5.29 8.27 4.51
C PHE A 61 -4.67 7.70 3.25
N VAL A 62 -4.18 6.46 3.40
CA VAL A 62 -3.75 5.62 2.29
C VAL A 62 -4.45 4.28 2.43
N HIS A 63 -5.27 3.95 1.46
CA HIS A 63 -5.90 2.64 1.38
C HIS A 63 -5.23 1.84 0.28
N MET A 64 -4.71 0.66 0.61
CA MET A 64 -3.95 -0.16 -0.33
C MET A 64 -4.62 -1.51 -0.52
N THR A 65 -4.56 -2.00 -1.74
CA THR A 65 -5.11 -3.30 -2.10
C THR A 65 -4.05 -4.08 -2.87
N LEU A 66 -3.82 -5.34 -2.48
CA LEU A 66 -3.08 -6.26 -3.31
C LEU A 66 -4.04 -7.28 -3.90
N LYS A 67 -4.15 -7.29 -5.22
CA LYS A 67 -4.94 -8.28 -5.96
C LYS A 67 -4.02 -9.32 -6.53
N ILE A 68 -4.24 -10.58 -6.16
CA ILE A 68 -3.49 -11.71 -6.69
C ILE A 68 -4.46 -12.73 -7.26
N GLY A 69 -3.97 -13.52 -8.23
CA GLY A 69 -4.81 -14.53 -8.86
C GLY A 69 -5.26 -15.61 -7.90
N ALA A 70 -6.33 -16.30 -8.25
CA ALA A 70 -6.83 -17.46 -7.51
C ALA A 70 -5.80 -18.59 -7.53
N GLY A 71 -5.97 -19.56 -6.63
CA GLY A 71 -5.12 -20.75 -6.59
C GLY A 71 -4.00 -20.74 -5.57
N ARG A 72 -3.79 -19.61 -4.88
CA ARG A 72 -2.84 -19.55 -3.76
C ARG A 72 -3.51 -20.11 -2.50
N SER A 73 -2.73 -20.77 -1.64
CA SER A 73 -3.23 -21.24 -0.35
C SER A 73 -3.51 -20.05 0.57
N LEU A 74 -4.41 -20.25 1.52
CA LEU A 74 -4.69 -19.23 2.53
C LEU A 74 -3.44 -18.88 3.32
N GLU A 75 -2.63 -19.88 3.68
CA GLU A 75 -1.37 -19.68 4.39
C GLU A 75 -0.41 -18.79 3.59
N SER A 76 -0.23 -19.07 2.30
CA SER A 76 0.62 -18.27 1.42
C SER A 76 0.13 -16.84 1.31
N ARG A 77 -1.18 -16.64 1.20
CA ARG A 77 -1.79 -15.31 1.14
C ARG A 77 -1.56 -14.54 2.44
N ASP A 78 -1.73 -15.19 3.58
CA ASP A 78 -1.52 -14.57 4.90
C ASP A 78 -0.06 -14.13 5.08
N GLU A 79 0.89 -14.96 4.68
CA GLU A 79 2.30 -14.62 4.75
C GLU A 79 2.64 -13.39 3.91
N VAL A 80 2.14 -13.34 2.68
CA VAL A 80 2.34 -12.19 1.79
C VAL A 80 1.71 -10.94 2.39
N GLY A 81 0.48 -11.05 2.90
CA GLY A 81 -0.25 -9.94 3.51
C GLY A 81 0.48 -9.37 4.72
N GLU A 82 0.96 -10.23 5.61
CA GLU A 82 1.71 -9.79 6.80
C GLU A 82 3.03 -9.12 6.43
N MET A 83 3.75 -9.69 5.49
CA MET A 83 5.03 -9.15 5.01
C MET A 83 4.84 -7.76 4.41
N LEU A 84 3.84 -7.59 3.54
CA LEU A 84 3.58 -6.30 2.91
C LEU A 84 3.09 -5.26 3.91
N PHE A 85 2.21 -5.63 4.83
CA PHE A 85 1.71 -4.65 5.80
C PHE A 85 2.83 -4.16 6.72
N ALA A 86 3.74 -5.03 7.13
CA ALA A 86 4.92 -4.63 7.90
C ALA A 86 5.79 -3.63 7.13
N LEU A 87 6.02 -3.90 5.85
CA LEU A 87 6.78 -3.02 4.96
C LEU A 87 6.10 -1.65 4.80
N ILE A 88 4.78 -1.65 4.62
CA ILE A 88 3.98 -0.43 4.49
C ILE A 88 4.08 0.42 5.76
N LYS A 89 3.91 -0.19 6.92
CA LYS A 89 3.99 0.52 8.19
C LYS A 89 5.37 1.15 8.40
N THR A 90 6.41 0.43 8.05
CA THR A 90 7.78 0.96 8.14
C THR A 90 7.97 2.14 7.21
N HIS A 91 7.47 2.04 5.98
CA HIS A 91 7.60 3.13 5.00
C HIS A 91 6.94 4.42 5.48
N PHE A 92 5.76 4.33 6.09
CA PHE A 92 5.00 5.49 6.53
C PHE A 92 5.22 5.88 7.99
N ALA A 93 6.13 5.21 8.71
CA ALA A 93 6.30 5.41 10.15
C ALA A 93 6.59 6.87 10.52
N ALA A 94 7.50 7.52 9.81
CA ALA A 94 7.85 8.92 10.09
C ALA A 94 6.69 9.86 9.83
N LEU A 95 5.95 9.64 8.74
CA LEU A 95 4.79 10.48 8.41
C LEU A 95 3.67 10.30 9.41
N MET A 96 3.41 9.07 9.87
CA MET A 96 2.41 8.80 10.90
C MET A 96 2.75 9.46 12.23
N ALA A 97 4.05 9.62 12.54
CA ALA A 97 4.49 10.28 13.75
C ALA A 97 4.31 11.79 13.70
N SER A 98 4.23 12.39 12.51
CA SER A 98 4.19 13.84 12.32
C SER A 98 2.80 14.41 12.03
N ARG A 99 1.82 13.56 11.69
CA ARG A 99 0.49 14.04 11.30
C ARG A 99 -0.55 12.93 11.41
N TYR A 100 -1.84 13.31 11.27
CA TYR A 100 -2.92 12.33 11.18
C TYR A 100 -2.85 11.59 9.85
N LEU A 101 -2.46 10.33 9.92
CA LEU A 101 -2.41 9.45 8.76
C LEU A 101 -2.97 8.09 9.15
N ALA A 102 -4.00 7.65 8.44
CA ALA A 102 -4.55 6.32 8.60
C ALA A 102 -4.11 5.44 7.42
N LEU A 103 -3.69 4.23 7.74
CA LEU A 103 -3.31 3.22 6.75
C LEU A 103 -4.31 2.08 6.81
N SER A 104 -4.72 1.59 5.65
CA SER A 104 -5.49 0.36 5.55
C SER A 104 -4.99 -0.47 4.37
N PHE A 105 -5.03 -1.79 4.53
CA PHE A 105 -4.53 -2.70 3.52
C PHE A 105 -5.45 -3.92 3.45
N GLU A 106 -5.82 -4.30 2.23
CA GLU A 106 -6.60 -5.52 2.01
C GLU A 106 -5.95 -6.38 0.93
N LEU A 107 -6.08 -7.68 1.10
CA LEU A 107 -5.61 -8.67 0.15
C LEU A 107 -6.81 -9.30 -0.53
N ASP A 108 -6.89 -9.15 -1.82
CA ASP A 108 -7.99 -9.67 -2.66
C ASP A 108 -7.60 -10.94 -3.40
#